data_07603732ae08e352700d6d8332882be6
#
_entry.id   07603732ae08e352700d6d8332882be6
#
_cell.length_a   1.000
_cell.length_b   1.000
_cell.length_c   1.000
_cell.angle_alpha   90.00
_cell.angle_beta   90.00
_cell.angle_gamma   90.00
#
_symmetry.space_group_name_H-M   'P 1'
#
loop_
_entity.id
_entity.type
_entity.pdbx_description
1 polymer ?
#
loop_
_entity_poly.entity_id
_entity_poly.type
_entity_poly.pdbx_seq_one_letter_code
_entity_poly.pdbx_strand_id
1 'polypeptide(L)'
;EFRRVLFRSIPNTRGRSFLARYDIASGTSERLTYGNHSTYMQDISPDGKYLLYSSSKENITQRPFSLSSLFQVNLETLAVDTLFFEDRFLGGASYSPDGKQLLLTASPEAFDGIGKNCGNHPIANDFDSQAFIMDLATRKIDPITKEFNPSVNFLQWNKGDGCIYFSTNDEDCRNIYRYSPKDRKFEKLNLETDVTSAFAMSENNPSLAAYIGQGCYNAGVAYVYDLKKKTSRLIADPMKPTLEKIELGEMKPWNFTASDGTEIKGMMCLPPSFDPNKKYPLIVYYYGGTTPTERGISNPYCAQLFASRDYVVYVIQPSGTIGFGQEFSARHVNAWGKRTADDIIEGTKQFCKEHPFVNDKKIGCLGASYGGFMTQYLQTQTDIFAAAVSHAGISNVTSYWGEGYWGYGYNAIAAADSYPWNNPELFTKQGSLFNADKINTPLLLLHGTVDTNVPIGESIQLFNALKILGKTVEFITVDGENHFIADYPKRVQWHNSIMAWFARWLQDSPQWWEDMYPERHL
;
A
#
# COMPACT_ATOMS: atom_id res chain seq x y z
N GLU A 1 20.98 4.94 32.15
CA GLU A 1 20.69 6.32 31.74
C GLU A 1 19.18 6.56 31.77
N PHE A 2 18.74 7.53 32.57
CA PHE A 2 17.31 7.88 32.66
C PHE A 2 17.01 8.96 31.64
N ARG A 3 16.08 8.68 30.69
CA ARG A 3 15.63 9.65 29.69
C ARG A 3 14.15 9.95 29.85
N ARG A 4 13.79 11.22 29.85
CA ARG A 4 12.38 11.64 29.78
C ARG A 4 11.85 11.34 28.38
N VAL A 5 10.81 10.52 28.30
CA VAL A 5 10.05 10.32 27.06
C VAL A 5 9.02 11.43 26.96
N LEU A 6 9.05 12.22 25.87
CA LEU A 6 8.07 13.28 25.61
C LEU A 6 6.80 12.69 24.98
N PHE A 7 6.90 12.31 23.72
CA PHE A 7 5.87 11.58 22.99
C PHE A 7 6.61 10.66 22.01
N ARG A 8 6.16 9.42 21.88
CA ARG A 8 6.86 8.43 21.09
C ARG A 8 5.92 7.85 20.04
N SER A 9 5.73 8.57 18.93
CA SER A 9 5.06 8.00 17.75
C SER A 9 6.02 7.19 16.89
N ILE A 10 7.25 7.70 16.70
CA ILE A 10 8.26 7.08 15.85
C ILE A 10 9.61 7.08 16.59
N PRO A 11 10.27 5.93 16.76
CA PRO A 11 11.59 5.87 17.37
C PRO A 11 12.62 6.71 16.59
N ASN A 12 13.47 7.46 17.29
CA ASN A 12 14.61 8.20 16.74
C ASN A 12 14.30 9.40 15.80
N THR A 13 13.10 9.94 15.77
CA THR A 13 12.71 11.08 14.92
C THR A 13 12.94 12.45 15.58
N ARG A 14 14.02 12.61 16.36
CA ARG A 14 14.35 13.90 16.97
C ARG A 14 15.25 14.79 16.11
N GLY A 15 15.59 14.36 14.92
CA GLY A 15 16.35 15.15 13.96
C GLY A 15 15.58 16.40 13.51
N ARG A 16 16.28 17.50 13.32
CA ARG A 16 15.75 18.72 12.70
C ARG A 16 16.39 18.89 11.35
N SER A 17 15.58 19.10 10.33
CA SER A 17 16.02 19.45 8.99
C SER A 17 15.86 20.95 8.76
N PHE A 18 16.83 21.55 8.10
CA PHE A 18 16.77 22.95 7.64
C PHE A 18 17.33 23.04 6.23
N LEU A 19 17.00 24.10 5.52
CA LEU A 19 17.50 24.36 4.18
C LEU A 19 18.69 25.30 4.22
N ALA A 20 19.68 25.01 3.39
CA ALA A 20 20.84 25.85 3.17
C ALA A 20 21.13 25.97 1.67
N ARG A 21 21.59 27.14 1.24
CA ARG A 21 22.17 27.39 -0.08
C ARG A 21 23.66 27.13 -0.01
N TYR A 22 24.19 26.31 -0.92
CA TYR A 22 25.62 26.04 -1.03
C TYR A 22 26.16 26.65 -2.32
N ASP A 23 27.16 27.50 -2.21
CA ASP A 23 27.88 28.05 -3.36
C ASP A 23 29.03 27.12 -3.74
N ILE A 24 28.94 26.52 -4.93
CA ILE A 24 29.91 25.51 -5.41
C ILE A 24 31.29 26.16 -5.66
N ALA A 25 31.34 27.40 -6.12
CA ALA A 25 32.59 28.06 -6.48
C ALA A 25 33.41 28.46 -5.25
N SER A 26 32.77 29.03 -4.24
CA SER A 26 33.44 29.49 -3.01
C SER A 26 33.51 28.40 -1.91
N GLY A 27 32.71 27.34 -2.02
CA GLY A 27 32.60 26.30 -0.98
C GLY A 27 31.87 26.77 0.27
N THR A 28 31.16 27.90 0.22
CA THR A 28 30.44 28.45 1.38
C THR A 28 28.98 28.03 1.40
N SER A 29 28.40 27.92 2.59
CA SER A 29 26.98 27.68 2.76
C SER A 29 26.30 28.77 3.56
N GLU A 30 25.06 29.08 3.16
CA GLU A 30 24.18 30.02 3.85
C GLU A 30 22.89 29.30 4.25
N ARG A 31 22.54 29.37 5.53
CA ARG A 31 21.29 28.78 6.03
C ARG A 31 20.11 29.69 5.62
N LEU A 32 19.09 29.06 5.00
CA LEU A 32 17.91 29.78 4.49
C LEU A 32 16.71 29.70 5.44
N THR A 33 16.62 28.63 6.26
CA THR A 33 15.47 28.42 7.16
C THR A 33 15.91 28.30 8.61
N TYR A 34 15.12 28.92 9.50
CA TYR A 34 15.38 29.01 10.92
C TYR A 34 14.14 28.58 11.71
N GLY A 35 14.27 28.42 13.02
CA GLY A 35 13.16 28.07 13.91
C GLY A 35 13.21 26.66 14.46
N ASN A 36 12.11 26.22 15.05
CA ASN A 36 12.00 24.98 15.84
C ASN A 36 11.39 23.81 15.07
N HIS A 37 10.91 24.02 13.85
CA HIS A 37 10.28 22.99 13.00
C HIS A 37 11.22 22.59 11.87
N SER A 38 11.15 21.31 11.49
CA SER A 38 11.85 20.83 10.29
C SER A 38 11.29 21.49 9.04
N THR A 39 12.18 21.82 8.11
CA THR A 39 11.82 22.37 6.81
C THR A 39 12.36 21.51 5.68
N TYR A 40 11.58 21.37 4.61
CA TYR A 40 11.85 20.48 3.48
C TYR A 40 11.65 21.23 2.17
N MET A 41 12.64 21.13 1.29
CA MET A 41 12.53 21.67 -0.07
C MET A 41 11.40 20.96 -0.80
N GLN A 42 10.57 21.73 -1.50
CA GLN A 42 9.54 21.23 -2.38
C GLN A 42 9.93 21.42 -3.85
N ASP A 43 10.25 22.65 -4.26
CA ASP A 43 10.60 22.97 -5.63
C ASP A 43 11.35 24.32 -5.73
N ILE A 44 11.91 24.60 -6.92
CA ILE A 44 12.45 25.93 -7.29
C ILE A 44 11.63 26.45 -8.47
N SER A 45 11.25 27.73 -8.42
CA SER A 45 10.51 28.36 -9.51
C SER A 45 11.29 28.28 -10.85
N PRO A 46 10.60 28.19 -12.00
CA PRO A 46 11.25 28.05 -13.31
C PRO A 46 12.25 29.16 -13.66
N ASP A 47 12.08 30.33 -13.09
CA ASP A 47 13.01 31.48 -13.25
C ASP A 47 14.18 31.49 -12.24
N GLY A 48 14.21 30.49 -11.33
CA GLY A 48 15.23 30.32 -10.31
C GLY A 48 15.19 31.32 -9.15
N LYS A 49 14.16 32.19 -9.07
CA LYS A 49 14.10 33.26 -8.07
C LYS A 49 13.48 32.88 -6.75
N TYR A 50 12.62 31.86 -6.75
CA TYR A 50 11.88 31.42 -5.56
C TYR A 50 12.18 29.97 -5.22
N LEU A 51 12.38 29.71 -3.93
CA LEU A 51 12.42 28.38 -3.36
C LEU A 51 11.09 28.11 -2.65
N LEU A 52 10.42 27.05 -3.06
CA LEU A 52 9.23 26.52 -2.40
C LEU A 52 9.66 25.53 -1.33
N TYR A 53 9.19 25.70 -0.10
CA TYR A 53 9.51 24.79 0.99
C TYR A 53 8.33 24.58 1.94
N SER A 54 8.28 23.42 2.54
CA SER A 54 7.30 23.08 3.59
C SER A 54 7.93 23.06 4.97
N SER A 55 7.10 23.24 5.98
CA SER A 55 7.42 23.01 7.38
C SER A 55 6.35 22.15 8.01
N SER A 56 6.75 21.22 8.89
CA SER A 56 5.82 20.34 9.61
C SER A 56 5.89 20.60 11.11
N LYS A 57 4.71 20.71 11.74
CA LYS A 57 4.52 20.87 13.18
C LYS A 57 3.70 19.71 13.71
N GLU A 58 4.12 19.11 14.82
CA GLU A 58 3.34 18.08 15.50
C GLU A 58 2.02 18.62 16.03
N ASN A 59 0.93 17.87 15.85
CA ASN A 59 -0.42 18.17 16.31
C ASN A 59 -1.03 16.92 16.94
N ILE A 60 -0.47 16.48 18.06
CA ILE A 60 -0.77 15.17 18.67
C ILE A 60 -2.18 15.05 19.27
N THR A 61 -2.92 16.14 19.40
CA THR A 61 -4.25 16.16 20.01
C THR A 61 -5.40 16.08 19.01
N GLN A 62 -5.11 16.18 17.73
CA GLN A 62 -6.12 16.19 16.65
C GLN A 62 -5.58 15.53 15.39
N ARG A 63 -6.44 14.86 14.64
CA ARG A 63 -6.17 14.38 13.28
C ARG A 63 -6.13 15.56 12.28
N PRO A 64 -5.15 15.57 11.36
CA PRO A 64 -3.95 14.75 11.28
C PRO A 64 -2.97 15.14 12.39
N PHE A 65 -2.12 14.19 12.80
CA PHE A 65 -1.19 14.42 13.90
C PHE A 65 0.03 15.30 13.53
N SER A 66 -0.03 15.91 12.37
CA SER A 66 0.91 16.93 11.91
C SER A 66 0.17 17.99 11.10
N LEU A 67 0.60 19.24 11.24
CA LEU A 67 0.16 20.36 10.42
C LEU A 67 1.28 20.75 9.48
N SER A 68 0.95 21.05 8.23
CA SER A 68 1.89 21.46 7.20
C SER A 68 1.75 22.94 6.88
N SER A 69 2.86 23.62 6.78
CA SER A 69 2.90 24.99 6.23
C SER A 69 3.71 24.99 4.95
N LEU A 70 3.29 25.77 3.97
CA LEU A 70 3.98 25.94 2.69
C LEU A 70 4.36 27.40 2.50
N PHE A 71 5.60 27.62 2.17
CA PHE A 71 6.20 28.94 2.00
C PHE A 71 6.94 29.04 0.68
N GLN A 72 7.01 30.24 0.12
CA GLN A 72 8.01 30.56 -0.90
C GLN A 72 8.95 31.66 -0.41
N VAL A 73 10.23 31.49 -0.59
CA VAL A 73 11.25 32.50 -0.26
C VAL A 73 11.89 33.00 -1.54
N ASN A 74 11.99 34.33 -1.68
CA ASN A 74 12.75 34.94 -2.74
C ASN A 74 14.24 34.76 -2.43
N LEU A 75 15.00 34.13 -3.33
CA LEU A 75 16.41 33.77 -3.11
C LEU A 75 17.39 34.98 -3.18
N GLU A 76 16.95 36.15 -3.69
CA GLU A 76 17.75 37.39 -3.73
C GLU A 76 17.49 38.23 -2.48
N THR A 77 16.21 38.47 -2.16
CA THR A 77 15.81 39.37 -1.07
C THR A 77 15.60 38.68 0.27
N LEU A 78 15.50 37.34 0.26
CA LEU A 78 15.14 36.50 1.39
C LEU A 78 13.75 36.81 1.98
N ALA A 79 12.92 37.57 1.26
CA ALA A 79 11.53 37.78 1.64
C ALA A 79 10.72 36.46 1.54
N VAL A 80 9.95 36.16 2.58
CA VAL A 80 9.14 34.97 2.67
C VAL A 80 7.67 35.32 2.49
N ASP A 81 7.01 34.60 1.59
CA ASP A 81 5.56 34.61 1.42
C ASP A 81 4.97 33.30 1.94
N THR A 82 3.92 33.42 2.75
CA THR A 82 3.22 32.27 3.32
C THR A 82 2.06 31.88 2.41
N LEU A 83 2.14 30.69 1.82
CA LEU A 83 1.11 30.16 0.92
C LEU A 83 0.01 29.43 1.71
N PHE A 84 0.42 28.57 2.66
CA PHE A 84 -0.44 27.90 3.62
C PHE A 84 0.23 27.94 4.99
N PHE A 85 -0.56 28.13 6.04
CA PHE A 85 -0.05 28.14 7.41
C PHE A 85 -0.81 27.13 8.28
N GLU A 86 -0.05 26.17 8.83
CA GLU A 86 -0.58 25.11 9.69
C GLU A 86 -1.82 24.42 9.10
N ASP A 87 -1.79 24.16 7.76
CA ASP A 87 -2.88 23.48 7.06
C ASP A 87 -2.92 22.00 7.42
N ARG A 88 -4.12 21.45 7.35
CA ARG A 88 -4.40 20.04 7.62
C ARG A 88 -4.40 19.28 6.30
N PHE A 89 -3.75 18.12 6.28
CA PHE A 89 -3.77 17.19 5.15
C PHE A 89 -3.04 17.63 3.86
N LEU A 90 -2.30 18.74 3.89
CA LEU A 90 -1.47 19.18 2.78
C LEU A 90 -0.26 18.24 2.63
N GLY A 91 -0.01 17.78 1.40
CA GLY A 91 1.15 16.96 1.02
C GLY A 91 2.24 17.77 0.30
N GLY A 92 2.63 17.31 -0.90
CA GLY A 92 3.68 17.94 -1.72
C GLY A 92 3.20 19.10 -2.58
N ALA A 93 4.16 19.91 -3.08
CA ALA A 93 3.89 21.03 -3.97
C ALA A 93 5.01 21.24 -5.00
N SER A 94 4.67 21.62 -6.23
CA SER A 94 5.63 22.01 -7.27
C SER A 94 5.08 23.13 -8.15
N TYR A 95 5.97 23.90 -8.78
CA TYR A 95 5.56 24.97 -9.70
C TYR A 95 5.10 24.44 -11.05
N SER A 96 4.16 25.15 -11.66
CA SER A 96 3.88 25.03 -13.10
C SER A 96 5.09 25.52 -13.93
N PRO A 97 5.24 25.10 -15.21
CA PRO A 97 6.34 25.51 -16.06
C PRO A 97 6.47 27.03 -16.29
N ASP A 98 5.38 27.76 -16.15
CA ASP A 98 5.36 29.24 -16.25
C ASP A 98 5.48 29.95 -14.89
N GLY A 99 5.56 29.20 -13.79
CA GLY A 99 5.70 29.71 -12.43
C GLY A 99 4.49 30.42 -11.86
N LYS A 100 3.32 30.33 -12.50
CA LYS A 100 2.10 31.05 -12.08
C LYS A 100 1.17 30.21 -11.20
N GLN A 101 1.32 28.91 -11.24
CA GLN A 101 0.48 27.97 -10.52
C GLN A 101 1.33 26.99 -9.70
N LEU A 102 0.74 26.38 -8.70
CA LEU A 102 1.27 25.22 -8.00
C LEU A 102 0.44 23.99 -8.29
N LEU A 103 1.11 22.89 -8.50
CA LEU A 103 0.54 21.55 -8.49
C LEU A 103 0.74 21.00 -7.08
N LEU A 104 -0.37 20.64 -6.42
CA LEU A 104 -0.38 20.17 -5.05
C LEU A 104 -0.85 18.72 -4.99
N THR A 105 -0.26 17.93 -4.09
CA THR A 105 -0.83 16.65 -3.63
C THR A 105 -1.36 16.82 -2.23
N ALA A 106 -2.53 16.27 -1.94
CA ALA A 106 -3.13 16.34 -0.62
C ALA A 106 -4.16 15.21 -0.41
N SER A 107 -4.58 14.99 0.84
CA SER A 107 -5.78 14.19 1.12
C SER A 107 -7.03 14.84 0.51
N PRO A 108 -8.09 14.07 0.22
CA PRO A 108 -9.40 14.63 -0.12
C PRO A 108 -9.95 15.60 0.93
N GLU A 109 -9.53 15.45 2.19
CA GLU A 109 -9.96 16.30 3.32
C GLU A 109 -9.30 17.70 3.34
N ALA A 110 -8.23 17.91 2.55
CA ALA A 110 -7.53 19.20 2.49
C ALA A 110 -8.42 20.32 1.93
N PHE A 111 -8.08 21.56 2.25
CA PHE A 111 -8.73 22.77 1.71
C PHE A 111 -10.24 22.75 1.93
N ASP A 112 -10.68 22.52 3.18
CA ASP A 112 -12.10 22.41 3.57
C ASP A 112 -12.86 21.29 2.83
N GLY A 113 -12.14 20.25 2.38
CA GLY A 113 -12.71 19.07 1.74
C GLY A 113 -13.22 19.31 0.32
N ILE A 114 -12.72 20.33 -0.41
CA ILE A 114 -13.16 20.61 -1.79
C ILE A 114 -12.90 19.44 -2.75
N GLY A 115 -11.91 18.58 -2.41
CA GLY A 115 -11.54 17.37 -3.18
C GLY A 115 -12.36 16.13 -2.86
N LYS A 116 -13.26 16.18 -1.85
CA LYS A 116 -14.02 14.99 -1.39
C LYS A 116 -15.05 14.53 -2.42
N ASN A 117 -15.06 13.23 -2.65
CA ASN A 117 -16.04 12.48 -3.44
C ASN A 117 -16.22 11.06 -2.87
N CYS A 118 -16.43 10.97 -1.55
CA CYS A 118 -16.51 9.70 -0.84
C CYS A 118 -17.98 9.27 -0.55
N GLY A 119 -18.93 9.71 -1.36
CA GLY A 119 -20.34 9.35 -1.24
C GLY A 119 -20.93 9.75 0.12
N ASN A 120 -21.55 8.79 0.80
CA ASN A 120 -22.14 9.00 2.12
C ASN A 120 -21.16 8.82 3.28
N HIS A 121 -19.89 8.53 3.03
CA HIS A 121 -18.89 8.40 4.08
C HIS A 121 -18.51 9.79 4.63
N PRO A 122 -18.55 9.99 5.95
CA PRO A 122 -18.29 11.31 6.54
C PRO A 122 -16.82 11.73 6.41
N ILE A 123 -15.91 10.75 6.38
CA ILE A 123 -14.47 10.94 6.39
C ILE A 123 -13.88 10.17 5.20
N ALA A 124 -13.03 10.85 4.41
CA ALA A 124 -12.29 10.23 3.33
C ALA A 124 -11.12 9.39 3.84
N ASN A 125 -10.63 8.47 3.00
CA ASN A 125 -9.39 7.76 3.27
C ASN A 125 -8.19 8.65 2.86
N ASP A 126 -7.39 9.09 3.84
CA ASP A 126 -6.25 9.98 3.58
C ASP A 126 -5.12 9.31 2.77
N PHE A 127 -5.10 7.97 2.64
CA PHE A 127 -4.22 7.27 1.71
C PHE A 127 -4.63 7.44 0.25
N ASP A 128 -5.88 7.83 -0.02
CA ASP A 128 -6.40 8.09 -1.37
C ASP A 128 -6.04 9.50 -1.83
N SER A 129 -4.76 9.73 -2.09
CA SER A 129 -4.18 11.02 -2.41
C SER A 129 -4.77 11.63 -3.68
N GLN A 130 -5.01 12.94 -3.65
CA GLN A 130 -5.60 13.75 -4.71
C GLN A 130 -4.64 14.82 -5.21
N ALA A 131 -4.88 15.32 -6.43
CA ALA A 131 -4.15 16.42 -7.03
C ALA A 131 -5.01 17.69 -7.15
N PHE A 132 -4.36 18.82 -6.91
CA PHE A 132 -4.98 20.14 -6.98
C PHE A 132 -4.07 21.11 -7.75
N ILE A 133 -4.66 22.12 -8.39
CA ILE A 133 -3.92 23.25 -8.97
C ILE A 133 -4.30 24.51 -8.20
N MET A 134 -3.32 25.25 -7.69
CA MET A 134 -3.51 26.55 -7.07
C MET A 134 -2.95 27.66 -7.96
N ASP A 135 -3.73 28.67 -8.26
CA ASP A 135 -3.28 29.90 -8.88
C ASP A 135 -2.59 30.80 -7.85
N LEU A 136 -1.34 31.16 -8.07
CA LEU A 136 -0.52 31.91 -7.10
C LEU A 136 -1.00 33.36 -6.88
N ALA A 137 -1.59 33.99 -7.90
CA ALA A 137 -2.05 35.38 -7.79
C ALA A 137 -3.40 35.49 -7.03
N THR A 138 -4.31 34.58 -7.32
CA THR A 138 -5.66 34.60 -6.75
C THR A 138 -5.84 33.69 -5.54
N ARG A 139 -4.91 32.77 -5.31
CA ARG A 139 -4.96 31.71 -4.28
C ARG A 139 -6.14 30.71 -4.48
N LYS A 140 -6.79 30.75 -5.62
CA LYS A 140 -7.88 29.82 -5.92
C LYS A 140 -7.33 28.41 -6.15
N ILE A 141 -7.97 27.41 -5.53
CA ILE A 141 -7.60 25.99 -5.62
C ILE A 141 -8.65 25.25 -6.45
N ASP A 142 -8.20 24.41 -7.39
CA ASP A 142 -9.01 23.57 -8.26
C ASP A 142 -8.72 22.09 -7.98
N PRO A 143 -9.67 21.28 -7.50
CA PRO A 143 -9.49 19.84 -7.22
C PRO A 143 -9.58 19.03 -8.52
N ILE A 144 -8.49 18.90 -9.25
CA ILE A 144 -8.50 18.35 -10.61
C ILE A 144 -8.76 16.83 -10.67
N THR A 145 -8.55 16.10 -9.58
CA THR A 145 -8.77 14.64 -9.52
C THR A 145 -10.01 14.22 -8.73
N LYS A 146 -10.88 15.15 -8.33
CA LYS A 146 -12.08 14.85 -7.53
C LYS A 146 -12.96 13.74 -8.11
N GLU A 147 -13.12 13.72 -9.43
CA GLU A 147 -13.92 12.73 -10.18
C GLU A 147 -13.04 11.65 -10.83
N PHE A 148 -11.78 11.53 -10.42
CA PHE A 148 -10.81 10.59 -10.97
C PHE A 148 -10.59 9.44 -9.99
N ASN A 149 -10.97 8.22 -10.39
CA ASN A 149 -10.96 7.06 -9.49
C ASN A 149 -9.56 6.57 -9.07
N PRO A 150 -8.52 6.59 -9.95
CA PRO A 150 -7.18 6.21 -9.52
C PRO A 150 -6.62 7.13 -8.42
N SER A 151 -5.92 6.57 -7.45
CA SER A 151 -5.22 7.32 -6.42
C SER A 151 -3.88 7.83 -6.91
N VAL A 152 -3.53 9.07 -6.60
CA VAL A 152 -2.34 9.76 -7.13
C VAL A 152 -1.12 9.50 -6.26
N ASN A 153 -0.01 9.02 -6.86
CA ASN A 153 1.24 8.79 -6.14
C ASN A 153 2.30 9.86 -6.41
N PHE A 154 2.51 10.20 -7.68
CA PHE A 154 3.54 11.14 -8.11
C PHE A 154 3.01 12.00 -9.26
N LEU A 155 3.45 13.27 -9.30
CA LEU A 155 3.01 14.27 -10.26
C LEU A 155 4.22 14.95 -10.90
N GLN A 156 4.14 15.17 -12.20
CA GLN A 156 5.12 15.99 -12.91
C GLN A 156 4.45 16.83 -14.00
N TRP A 157 4.67 18.14 -13.95
CA TRP A 157 4.22 19.04 -15.02
C TRP A 157 5.24 19.08 -16.15
N ASN A 158 4.84 18.76 -17.38
CA ASN A 158 5.72 18.72 -18.53
C ASN A 158 5.79 20.10 -19.21
N LYS A 159 7.01 20.65 -19.33
CA LYS A 159 7.26 21.93 -20.01
C LYS A 159 6.97 21.91 -21.51
N GLY A 160 7.03 20.72 -22.16
CA GLY A 160 6.94 20.58 -23.61
C GLY A 160 5.52 20.62 -24.15
N ASP A 161 4.57 20.05 -23.43
CA ASP A 161 3.17 19.97 -23.86
C ASP A 161 2.19 20.65 -22.90
N GLY A 162 2.68 21.18 -21.78
CA GLY A 162 1.88 21.86 -20.75
C GLY A 162 0.93 20.94 -19.98
N CYS A 163 1.11 19.62 -20.08
CA CYS A 163 0.27 18.65 -19.41
C CYS A 163 0.91 18.12 -18.13
N ILE A 164 0.09 17.58 -17.26
CA ILE A 164 0.52 16.96 -16.01
C ILE A 164 0.49 15.44 -16.19
N TYR A 165 1.56 14.79 -15.76
CA TYR A 165 1.70 13.34 -15.78
C TYR A 165 1.60 12.81 -14.36
N PHE A 166 0.71 11.83 -14.17
CA PHE A 166 0.43 11.20 -12.89
C PHE A 166 0.91 9.74 -12.90
N SER A 167 1.66 9.33 -11.89
CA SER A 167 1.75 7.93 -11.50
C SER A 167 0.61 7.64 -10.53
N THR A 168 -0.15 6.59 -10.76
CA THR A 168 -1.37 6.31 -10.01
C THR A 168 -1.46 4.85 -9.60
N ASN A 169 -2.10 4.59 -8.45
CA ASN A 169 -2.72 3.29 -8.22
C ASN A 169 -4.06 3.30 -8.96
N ASP A 170 -4.21 2.43 -9.93
CA ASP A 170 -5.37 2.28 -10.80
C ASP A 170 -5.83 0.82 -10.76
N GLU A 171 -6.74 0.53 -9.86
CA GLU A 171 -7.11 -0.83 -9.45
C GLU A 171 -5.87 -1.62 -8.94
N ASP A 172 -5.55 -2.77 -9.53
CA ASP A 172 -4.37 -3.58 -9.21
C ASP A 172 -3.14 -3.28 -10.09
N CYS A 173 -3.21 -2.18 -10.85
CA CYS A 173 -2.14 -1.68 -11.71
C CYS A 173 -1.53 -0.39 -11.17
N ARG A 174 -0.32 -0.09 -11.66
CA ARG A 174 0.27 1.23 -11.49
C ARG A 174 0.46 1.86 -12.86
N ASN A 175 -0.44 2.76 -13.21
CA ASN A 175 -0.54 3.39 -14.52
C ASN A 175 -0.02 4.83 -14.54
N ILE A 176 0.36 5.30 -15.71
CA ILE A 176 0.69 6.69 -15.95
C ILE A 176 -0.44 7.34 -16.74
N TYR A 177 -0.95 8.44 -16.23
CA TYR A 177 -1.97 9.26 -16.87
C TYR A 177 -1.41 10.62 -17.23
N ARG A 178 -1.83 11.13 -18.37
CA ARG A 178 -1.60 12.49 -18.84
C ARG A 178 -2.88 13.30 -18.65
N TYR A 179 -2.79 14.43 -17.97
CA TYR A 179 -3.90 15.37 -17.78
C TYR A 179 -3.61 16.66 -18.55
N SER A 180 -4.57 17.10 -19.37
CA SER A 180 -4.54 18.41 -20.03
C SER A 180 -5.32 19.42 -19.18
N PRO A 181 -4.65 20.41 -18.55
CA PRO A 181 -5.36 21.44 -17.78
C PRO A 181 -6.30 22.29 -18.63
N LYS A 182 -5.97 22.47 -19.93
CA LYS A 182 -6.78 23.22 -20.89
C LYS A 182 -8.12 22.53 -21.19
N ASP A 183 -8.08 21.21 -21.40
CA ASP A 183 -9.26 20.45 -21.82
C ASP A 183 -9.92 19.69 -20.66
N ARG A 184 -9.28 19.70 -19.48
CA ARG A 184 -9.68 18.97 -18.27
C ARG A 184 -9.89 17.46 -18.52
N LYS A 185 -9.01 16.86 -19.34
CA LYS A 185 -9.12 15.45 -19.73
C LYS A 185 -7.92 14.65 -19.29
N PHE A 186 -8.21 13.46 -18.76
CA PHE A 186 -7.23 12.42 -18.47
C PHE A 186 -7.09 11.47 -19.67
N GLU A 187 -5.88 11.08 -19.95
CA GLU A 187 -5.53 10.07 -20.94
C GLU A 187 -4.54 9.09 -20.30
N LYS A 188 -4.90 7.80 -20.24
CA LYS A 188 -4.00 6.74 -19.80
C LYS A 188 -2.94 6.50 -20.88
N LEU A 189 -1.66 6.47 -20.50
CA LEU A 189 -0.60 6.09 -21.43
C LEU A 189 -0.65 4.57 -21.67
N ASN A 190 -0.49 4.19 -22.94
CA ASN A 190 -0.38 2.79 -23.31
C ASN A 190 1.07 2.32 -23.12
N LEU A 191 1.39 1.83 -21.91
CA LEU A 191 2.70 1.30 -21.56
C LEU A 191 2.69 -0.23 -21.63
N GLU A 192 3.86 -0.84 -21.78
CA GLU A 192 4.04 -2.30 -21.90
C GLU A 192 4.11 -3.01 -20.54
N THR A 193 3.77 -2.32 -19.45
CA THR A 193 3.82 -2.84 -18.08
C THR A 193 2.52 -2.56 -17.35
N ASP A 194 2.05 -3.53 -16.55
CA ASP A 194 0.86 -3.37 -15.70
C ASP A 194 1.18 -2.51 -14.46
N VAL A 195 2.39 -2.67 -13.94
CA VAL A 195 2.86 -1.98 -12.73
C VAL A 195 4.11 -1.19 -13.09
N THR A 196 3.94 0.09 -13.40
CA THR A 196 5.04 1.02 -13.69
C THR A 196 5.65 1.50 -12.38
N SER A 197 6.84 1.03 -12.05
CA SER A 197 7.53 1.35 -10.78
C SER A 197 8.29 2.66 -10.81
N ALA A 198 8.74 3.11 -11.99
CA ALA A 198 9.39 4.39 -12.19
C ALA A 198 9.02 4.97 -13.56
N PHE A 199 8.84 6.29 -13.61
CA PHE A 199 8.59 7.04 -14.83
C PHE A 199 9.28 8.39 -14.73
N ALA A 200 10.09 8.75 -15.73
CA ALA A 200 10.79 10.02 -15.76
C ALA A 200 10.79 10.60 -17.18
N MET A 201 10.46 11.88 -17.28
CA MET A 201 10.51 12.60 -18.56
C MET A 201 11.88 13.26 -18.74
N SER A 202 12.34 13.34 -19.98
CA SER A 202 13.59 14.01 -20.31
C SER A 202 13.44 15.52 -20.24
N GLU A 203 14.33 16.20 -19.51
CA GLU A 203 14.34 17.66 -19.44
C GLU A 203 14.73 18.31 -20.77
N ASN A 204 15.67 17.70 -21.50
CA ASN A 204 16.19 18.22 -22.77
C ASN A 204 15.33 17.87 -23.98
N ASN A 205 14.54 16.79 -23.88
CA ASN A 205 13.59 16.38 -24.92
C ASN A 205 12.24 15.99 -24.29
N PRO A 206 11.35 16.97 -24.08
CA PRO A 206 10.08 16.76 -23.38
C PRO A 206 9.11 15.83 -24.12
N SER A 207 9.48 15.31 -25.30
CA SER A 207 8.72 14.27 -26.01
C SER A 207 9.17 12.86 -25.66
N LEU A 208 10.18 12.68 -24.83
CA LEU A 208 10.68 11.37 -24.42
C LEU A 208 10.54 11.18 -22.90
N ALA A 209 10.13 9.98 -22.55
CA ALA A 209 10.17 9.49 -21.18
C ALA A 209 10.87 8.13 -21.12
N ALA A 210 11.43 7.80 -19.96
CA ALA A 210 11.89 6.45 -19.66
C ALA A 210 11.02 5.88 -18.53
N TYR A 211 10.76 4.57 -18.56
CA TYR A 211 10.03 3.91 -17.49
C TYR A 211 10.55 2.49 -17.24
N ILE A 212 10.33 2.04 -16.02
CA ILE A 212 10.61 0.67 -15.58
C ILE A 212 9.33 0.13 -14.96
N GLY A 213 9.03 -1.12 -15.24
CA GLY A 213 7.87 -1.76 -14.66
C GLY A 213 7.89 -3.28 -14.78
N GLN A 214 6.78 -3.87 -14.41
CA GLN A 214 6.55 -5.30 -14.43
C GLN A 214 5.09 -5.62 -14.76
N GLY A 215 4.80 -6.88 -14.96
CA GLY A 215 3.47 -7.42 -15.10
C GLY A 215 3.40 -8.85 -14.56
N CYS A 216 2.38 -9.59 -14.95
CA CYS A 216 2.19 -10.98 -14.51
C CYS A 216 3.27 -11.94 -15.02
N TYR A 217 3.97 -11.58 -16.09
CA TYR A 217 4.88 -12.47 -16.83
C TYR A 217 6.28 -11.89 -17.05
N ASN A 218 6.54 -10.69 -16.58
CA ASN A 218 7.84 -10.04 -16.69
C ASN A 218 8.19 -9.26 -15.43
N ALA A 219 9.47 -9.01 -15.19
CA ALA A 219 9.95 -8.34 -13.99
C ALA A 219 11.09 -7.37 -14.31
N GLY A 220 10.92 -6.11 -13.91
CA GLY A 220 11.98 -5.11 -14.00
C GLY A 220 12.37 -4.74 -15.44
N VAL A 221 11.40 -4.63 -16.35
CA VAL A 221 11.63 -4.31 -17.77
C VAL A 221 11.72 -2.81 -17.96
N ALA A 222 12.73 -2.34 -18.69
CA ALA A 222 12.99 -0.93 -18.95
C ALA A 222 12.69 -0.53 -20.40
N TYR A 223 12.04 0.62 -20.57
CA TYR A 223 11.64 1.17 -21.86
C TYR A 223 11.92 2.66 -21.97
N VAL A 224 12.05 3.15 -23.25
CA VAL A 224 11.84 4.54 -23.62
C VAL A 224 10.47 4.68 -24.25
N TYR A 225 9.71 5.69 -23.86
CA TYR A 225 8.41 6.04 -24.41
C TYR A 225 8.47 7.34 -25.20
N ASP A 226 8.01 7.33 -26.46
CA ASP A 226 7.83 8.51 -27.29
C ASP A 226 6.42 9.07 -27.05
N LEU A 227 6.32 10.19 -26.34
CA LEU A 227 5.05 10.82 -25.96
C LEU A 227 4.24 11.33 -27.18
N LYS A 228 4.91 11.63 -28.30
CA LYS A 228 4.23 12.07 -29.55
C LYS A 228 3.72 10.90 -30.35
N LYS A 229 4.54 9.86 -30.52
CA LYS A 229 4.18 8.65 -31.28
C LYS A 229 3.33 7.68 -30.47
N LYS A 230 3.32 7.85 -29.12
CA LYS A 230 2.65 6.95 -28.15
C LYS A 230 3.14 5.50 -28.29
N THR A 231 4.45 5.32 -28.40
CA THR A 231 5.09 4.01 -28.59
C THR A 231 6.22 3.80 -27.61
N SER A 232 6.34 2.57 -27.12
CA SER A 232 7.45 2.10 -26.30
C SER A 232 8.54 1.45 -27.14
N ARG A 233 9.79 1.63 -26.74
CA ARG A 233 10.95 0.91 -27.26
C ARG A 233 11.69 0.26 -26.09
N LEU A 234 11.83 -1.05 -26.15
CA LEU A 234 12.54 -1.84 -25.15
C LEU A 234 14.02 -1.40 -25.03
N ILE A 235 14.49 -1.20 -23.81
CA ILE A 235 15.90 -0.96 -23.46
C ILE A 235 16.53 -2.23 -22.90
N ALA A 236 15.89 -2.83 -21.87
CA ALA A 236 16.42 -3.99 -21.19
C ALA A 236 15.31 -4.83 -20.57
N ASP A 237 15.48 -6.14 -20.63
CA ASP A 237 14.68 -7.14 -19.92
C ASP A 237 15.63 -8.16 -19.26
N PRO A 238 16.20 -7.84 -18.09
CA PRO A 238 17.23 -8.65 -17.48
C PRO A 238 16.72 -10.01 -16.97
N MET A 239 15.43 -10.13 -16.68
CA MET A 239 14.85 -11.37 -16.17
C MET A 239 14.34 -12.30 -17.26
N LYS A 240 14.23 -11.85 -18.51
CA LYS A 240 13.73 -12.65 -19.63
C LYS A 240 14.44 -14.02 -19.77
N PRO A 241 15.80 -14.11 -19.76
CA PRO A 241 16.47 -15.41 -19.90
C PRO A 241 16.18 -16.41 -18.77
N THR A 242 15.76 -15.93 -17.61
CA THR A 242 15.36 -16.75 -16.47
C THR A 242 13.91 -17.18 -16.59
N LEU A 243 13.02 -16.24 -16.89
CA LEU A 243 11.58 -16.50 -16.97
C LEU A 243 11.20 -17.38 -18.17
N GLU A 244 11.92 -17.32 -19.28
CA GLU A 244 11.72 -18.21 -20.44
C GLU A 244 12.01 -19.69 -20.15
N LYS A 245 12.68 -20.01 -19.03
CA LYS A 245 12.94 -21.39 -18.59
C LYS A 245 11.88 -21.93 -17.62
N ILE A 246 10.91 -21.12 -17.27
CA ILE A 246 9.89 -21.43 -16.27
C ILE A 246 8.52 -21.43 -16.97
N GLU A 247 7.76 -22.48 -16.76
CA GLU A 247 6.35 -22.49 -17.17
C GLU A 247 5.53 -21.69 -16.14
N LEU A 248 4.90 -20.63 -16.60
CA LEU A 248 4.05 -19.77 -15.78
C LEU A 248 2.58 -20.11 -16.01
N GLY A 249 1.80 -20.01 -14.97
CA GLY A 249 0.36 -20.23 -14.99
C GLY A 249 -0.38 -19.08 -15.69
N GLU A 250 -1.57 -19.36 -16.21
CA GLU A 250 -2.40 -18.36 -16.88
C GLU A 250 -3.06 -17.42 -15.83
N MET A 251 -2.86 -16.11 -16.00
CA MET A 251 -3.51 -15.07 -15.20
C MET A 251 -4.74 -14.55 -15.92
N LYS A 252 -5.90 -14.57 -15.24
CA LYS A 252 -7.19 -14.10 -15.77
C LYS A 252 -7.88 -13.18 -14.77
N PRO A 253 -8.52 -12.08 -15.22
CA PRO A 253 -9.42 -11.33 -14.35
C PRO A 253 -10.63 -12.18 -13.96
N TRP A 254 -11.03 -12.08 -12.71
CA TRP A 254 -12.30 -12.62 -12.21
C TRP A 254 -12.87 -11.65 -11.19
N ASN A 255 -14.03 -11.11 -11.51
CA ASN A 255 -14.74 -10.12 -10.70
C ASN A 255 -16.08 -10.72 -10.26
N PHE A 256 -16.62 -10.22 -9.15
CA PHE A 256 -17.97 -10.56 -8.74
C PHE A 256 -18.71 -9.33 -8.21
N THR A 257 -20.04 -9.43 -8.16
CA THR A 257 -20.87 -8.41 -7.54
C THR A 257 -21.22 -8.86 -6.13
N ALA A 258 -20.78 -8.10 -5.13
CA ALA A 258 -21.09 -8.33 -3.73
C ALA A 258 -22.60 -8.14 -3.45
N SER A 259 -23.09 -8.65 -2.34
CA SER A 259 -24.52 -8.63 -1.96
C SER A 259 -25.10 -7.22 -1.82
N ASP A 260 -24.25 -6.21 -1.61
CA ASP A 260 -24.65 -4.80 -1.58
C ASP A 260 -24.61 -4.12 -2.96
N GLY A 261 -24.33 -4.85 -4.04
CA GLY A 261 -24.25 -4.34 -5.41
C GLY A 261 -22.87 -3.83 -5.83
N THR A 262 -21.86 -3.88 -4.94
CA THR A 262 -20.49 -3.45 -5.26
C THR A 262 -19.80 -4.44 -6.18
N GLU A 263 -19.18 -3.95 -7.26
CA GLU A 263 -18.28 -4.77 -8.07
C GLU A 263 -16.92 -4.89 -7.37
N ILE A 264 -16.51 -6.12 -7.06
CA ILE A 264 -15.21 -6.45 -6.47
C ILE A 264 -14.32 -7.07 -7.54
N LYS A 265 -13.16 -6.46 -7.74
CA LYS A 265 -12.19 -6.90 -8.74
C LYS A 265 -11.25 -7.97 -8.18
N GLY A 266 -10.74 -8.81 -9.06
CA GLY A 266 -9.75 -9.81 -8.73
C GLY A 266 -9.09 -10.46 -9.91
N MET A 267 -8.08 -11.28 -9.62
CA MET A 267 -7.32 -12.05 -10.60
C MET A 267 -7.29 -13.52 -10.17
N MET A 268 -7.46 -14.41 -11.12
CA MET A 268 -7.26 -15.85 -10.96
C MET A 268 -5.94 -16.24 -11.62
N CYS A 269 -5.11 -17.03 -10.94
CA CYS A 269 -3.93 -17.69 -11.52
C CYS A 269 -4.16 -19.20 -11.53
N LEU A 270 -4.09 -19.80 -12.70
CA LEU A 270 -4.21 -21.26 -12.89
C LEU A 270 -2.82 -21.91 -12.86
N PRO A 271 -2.70 -23.18 -12.42
CA PRO A 271 -1.46 -23.93 -12.58
C PRO A 271 -0.94 -23.97 -14.02
N PRO A 272 0.39 -24.02 -14.26
CA PRO A 272 0.92 -24.13 -15.62
C PRO A 272 0.37 -25.30 -16.43
N SER A 273 0.21 -26.46 -15.78
CA SER A 273 -0.37 -27.68 -16.40
C SER A 273 -1.84 -27.87 -16.00
N PHE A 274 -2.63 -26.80 -16.10
CA PHE A 274 -4.04 -26.83 -15.68
C PHE A 274 -4.88 -27.81 -16.50
N ASP A 275 -5.62 -28.69 -15.78
CA ASP A 275 -6.59 -29.62 -16.35
C ASP A 275 -7.98 -29.34 -15.73
N PRO A 276 -8.97 -28.91 -16.49
CA PRO A 276 -10.30 -28.57 -15.95
C PRO A 276 -11.05 -29.77 -15.34
N ASN A 277 -10.60 -31.01 -15.57
CA ASN A 277 -11.17 -32.22 -15.00
C ASN A 277 -10.57 -32.60 -13.65
N LYS A 278 -9.52 -31.96 -13.20
CA LYS A 278 -8.90 -32.13 -11.88
C LYS A 278 -9.51 -31.20 -10.86
N LYS A 279 -9.36 -31.56 -9.59
CA LYS A 279 -9.66 -30.71 -8.44
C LYS A 279 -8.37 -30.12 -7.88
N TYR A 280 -8.36 -28.80 -7.71
CA TYR A 280 -7.21 -28.07 -7.18
C TYR A 280 -7.55 -27.42 -5.83
N PRO A 281 -6.62 -27.38 -4.87
CA PRO A 281 -6.76 -26.52 -3.72
C PRO A 281 -6.69 -25.06 -4.14
N LEU A 282 -7.36 -24.18 -3.38
CA LEU A 282 -7.41 -22.75 -3.62
C LEU A 282 -6.56 -22.00 -2.58
N ILE A 283 -5.81 -21.01 -3.02
CA ILE A 283 -5.21 -19.99 -2.15
C ILE A 283 -5.84 -18.64 -2.45
N VAL A 284 -6.41 -17.99 -1.43
CA VAL A 284 -6.96 -16.65 -1.50
C VAL A 284 -5.92 -15.68 -0.94
N TYR A 285 -5.49 -14.72 -1.77
CA TYR A 285 -4.48 -13.73 -1.42
C TYR A 285 -5.05 -12.32 -1.51
N TYR A 286 -4.73 -11.50 -0.52
CA TYR A 286 -5.20 -10.12 -0.38
C TYR A 286 -4.24 -9.32 0.47
N TYR A 287 -4.26 -7.99 0.29
CA TYR A 287 -3.76 -7.07 1.29
C TYR A 287 -4.96 -6.43 2.02
N GLY A 288 -5.80 -5.73 1.28
CA GLY A 288 -7.02 -5.06 1.76
C GLY A 288 -6.74 -3.73 2.45
N GLY A 289 -7.75 -2.91 2.58
CA GLY A 289 -7.84 -1.75 3.46
C GLY A 289 -6.98 -0.53 3.17
N THR A 290 -5.76 -0.65 2.64
CA THR A 290 -4.88 0.49 2.37
C THR A 290 -4.44 0.58 0.92
N THR A 291 -3.85 -0.49 0.39
CA THR A 291 -3.27 -0.51 -0.96
C THR A 291 -3.73 -1.75 -1.72
N PRO A 292 -3.81 -1.70 -3.06
CA PRO A 292 -4.11 -2.87 -3.85
C PRO A 292 -3.00 -3.92 -3.76
N THR A 293 -3.37 -5.18 -3.96
CA THR A 293 -2.43 -6.24 -4.27
C THR A 293 -2.12 -6.17 -5.76
N GLU A 294 -0.97 -5.58 -6.09
CA GLU A 294 -0.55 -5.36 -7.47
C GLU A 294 -0.30 -6.68 -8.21
N ARG A 295 -0.61 -6.73 -9.50
CA ARG A 295 -0.45 -7.93 -10.34
C ARG A 295 1.00 -8.22 -10.78
N GLY A 296 2.00 -7.60 -10.17
CA GLY A 296 3.41 -7.80 -10.51
C GLY A 296 3.96 -9.15 -10.08
N ILE A 297 4.77 -9.79 -10.93
CA ILE A 297 5.42 -11.08 -10.63
C ILE A 297 6.43 -10.99 -9.47
N SER A 298 6.98 -9.81 -9.20
CA SER A 298 7.91 -9.58 -8.08
C SER A 298 7.23 -9.37 -6.72
N ASN A 299 5.93 -9.55 -6.64
CA ASN A 299 5.20 -9.49 -5.36
C ASN A 299 5.75 -10.56 -4.40
N PRO A 300 5.97 -10.26 -3.11
CA PRO A 300 6.46 -11.23 -2.12
C PRO A 300 5.63 -12.52 -2.04
N TYR A 301 4.33 -12.45 -2.29
CA TYR A 301 3.44 -13.61 -2.36
C TYR A 301 2.92 -13.77 -3.79
N CYS A 302 3.85 -13.94 -4.72
CA CYS A 302 3.56 -14.07 -6.14
C CYS A 302 2.60 -15.23 -6.41
N ALA A 303 1.48 -14.96 -7.09
CA ALA A 303 0.49 -15.98 -7.43
C ALA A 303 1.11 -17.12 -8.27
N GLN A 304 2.06 -16.81 -9.15
CA GLN A 304 2.77 -17.79 -9.97
C GLN A 304 3.55 -18.82 -9.13
N LEU A 305 4.09 -18.40 -7.97
CA LEU A 305 4.82 -19.31 -7.07
C LEU A 305 3.89 -20.41 -6.53
N PHE A 306 2.69 -20.05 -6.10
CA PHE A 306 1.70 -21.01 -5.61
C PHE A 306 1.11 -21.84 -6.77
N ALA A 307 0.82 -21.21 -7.90
CA ALA A 307 0.33 -21.90 -9.08
C ALA A 307 1.29 -22.98 -9.60
N SER A 308 2.62 -22.76 -9.49
CA SER A 308 3.64 -23.76 -9.83
C SER A 308 3.62 -25.02 -8.94
N ARG A 309 2.84 -25.01 -7.87
CA ARG A 309 2.65 -26.12 -6.93
C ARG A 309 1.22 -26.67 -6.95
N ASP A 310 0.56 -26.55 -8.08
CA ASP A 310 -0.81 -27.06 -8.31
C ASP A 310 -1.89 -26.41 -7.44
N TYR A 311 -1.70 -25.14 -7.03
CA TYR A 311 -2.77 -24.34 -6.44
C TYR A 311 -3.43 -23.46 -7.50
N VAL A 312 -4.75 -23.35 -7.47
CA VAL A 312 -5.43 -22.19 -8.04
C VAL A 312 -5.26 -21.02 -7.07
N VAL A 313 -4.93 -19.83 -7.57
CA VAL A 313 -4.79 -18.66 -6.72
C VAL A 313 -5.83 -17.62 -7.10
N TYR A 314 -6.54 -17.11 -6.11
CA TYR A 314 -7.45 -15.98 -6.26
C TYR A 314 -6.89 -14.77 -5.50
N VAL A 315 -6.55 -13.71 -6.24
CA VAL A 315 -6.11 -12.42 -5.69
C VAL A 315 -7.31 -11.48 -5.74
N ILE A 316 -7.79 -11.03 -4.57
CA ILE A 316 -8.98 -10.18 -4.45
C ILE A 316 -8.61 -8.77 -4.01
N GLN A 317 -9.32 -7.77 -4.56
CA GLN A 317 -9.22 -6.34 -4.21
C GLN A 317 -10.47 -5.93 -3.42
N PRO A 318 -10.52 -6.11 -2.10
CA PRO A 318 -11.72 -5.88 -1.32
C PRO A 318 -11.96 -4.40 -1.03
N SER A 319 -13.18 -4.07 -0.59
CA SER A 319 -13.59 -2.72 -0.15
C SER A 319 -12.61 -2.10 0.84
N GLY A 320 -12.37 -0.81 0.70
CA GLY A 320 -11.40 -0.05 1.51
C GLY A 320 -10.06 0.17 0.81
N THR A 321 -9.78 -0.56 -0.28
CA THR A 321 -8.56 -0.41 -1.08
C THR A 321 -8.58 0.89 -1.89
N ILE A 322 -7.46 1.63 -1.94
CA ILE A 322 -7.31 2.83 -2.78
C ILE A 322 -7.16 2.46 -4.26
N GLY A 323 -7.42 3.41 -5.15
CA GLY A 323 -7.31 3.22 -6.61
C GLY A 323 -8.59 2.73 -7.27
N PHE A 324 -9.69 2.64 -6.52
CA PHE A 324 -11.03 2.24 -6.97
C PHE A 324 -12.06 3.37 -6.80
N GLY A 325 -11.59 4.59 -6.55
CA GLY A 325 -12.39 5.76 -6.22
C GLY A 325 -12.54 5.99 -4.72
N GLN A 326 -12.79 7.25 -4.37
CA GLN A 326 -12.81 7.70 -2.97
C GLN A 326 -13.92 7.06 -2.13
N GLU A 327 -15.08 6.75 -2.73
CA GLU A 327 -16.17 6.08 -2.02
C GLU A 327 -15.76 4.67 -1.60
N PHE A 328 -15.09 3.93 -2.49
CA PHE A 328 -14.62 2.58 -2.23
C PHE A 328 -13.53 2.56 -1.15
N SER A 329 -12.55 3.48 -1.23
CA SER A 329 -11.46 3.56 -0.25
C SER A 329 -11.94 4.04 1.12
N ALA A 330 -12.93 4.94 1.19
CA ALA A 330 -13.50 5.45 2.43
C ALA A 330 -14.20 4.39 3.28
N ARG A 331 -14.60 3.25 2.69
CA ARG A 331 -15.18 2.10 3.41
C ARG A 331 -14.25 1.49 4.46
N HIS A 332 -12.95 1.79 4.38
CA HIS A 332 -11.97 1.36 5.38
C HIS A 332 -12.03 2.19 6.67
N VAL A 333 -12.38 3.47 6.56
CA VAL A 333 -12.30 4.42 7.67
C VAL A 333 -13.33 4.09 8.74
N ASN A 334 -12.88 3.90 10.00
CA ASN A 334 -13.67 3.46 11.15
C ASN A 334 -14.37 2.10 10.97
N ALA A 335 -13.95 1.31 9.99
CA ALA A 335 -14.47 -0.04 9.76
C ALA A 335 -13.41 -1.12 9.96
N TRP A 336 -12.14 -0.78 9.95
CA TRP A 336 -10.98 -1.68 10.03
C TRP A 336 -11.12 -2.91 9.11
N GLY A 337 -11.65 -4.02 9.60
CA GLY A 337 -11.64 -5.28 8.87
C GLY A 337 -13.02 -5.80 8.42
N LYS A 338 -14.12 -5.35 9.03
CA LYS A 338 -15.43 -6.01 8.84
C LYS A 338 -15.89 -6.03 7.39
N ARG A 339 -15.90 -4.89 6.71
CA ARG A 339 -16.36 -4.80 5.33
C ARG A 339 -15.42 -5.55 4.37
N THR A 340 -14.11 -5.39 4.56
CA THR A 340 -13.08 -6.09 3.79
C THR A 340 -13.21 -7.61 3.93
N ALA A 341 -13.47 -8.11 5.14
CA ALA A 341 -13.67 -9.54 5.40
C ALA A 341 -14.93 -10.07 4.71
N ASP A 342 -16.03 -9.32 4.73
CA ASP A 342 -17.28 -9.72 4.08
C ASP A 342 -17.07 -9.94 2.58
N ASP A 343 -16.37 -9.02 1.90
CA ASP A 343 -16.05 -9.16 0.48
C ASP A 343 -15.17 -10.38 0.18
N ILE A 344 -14.15 -10.63 1.03
CA ILE A 344 -13.27 -11.79 0.86
C ILE A 344 -14.03 -13.11 1.04
N ILE A 345 -14.90 -13.20 2.05
CA ILE A 345 -15.69 -14.39 2.33
C ILE A 345 -16.70 -14.64 1.19
N GLU A 346 -17.42 -13.60 0.78
CA GLU A 346 -18.41 -13.68 -0.28
C GLU A 346 -17.77 -14.04 -1.62
N GLY A 347 -16.68 -13.34 -2.00
CA GLY A 347 -15.92 -13.61 -3.20
C GLY A 347 -15.34 -15.01 -3.23
N THR A 348 -14.79 -15.50 -2.13
CA THR A 348 -14.27 -16.88 -2.04
C THR A 348 -15.36 -17.92 -2.28
N LYS A 349 -16.54 -17.75 -1.67
CA LYS A 349 -17.69 -18.65 -1.86
C LYS A 349 -18.20 -18.64 -3.30
N GLN A 350 -18.32 -17.43 -3.89
CA GLN A 350 -18.76 -17.28 -5.27
C GLN A 350 -17.73 -17.88 -6.24
N PHE A 351 -16.44 -17.65 -5.99
CA PHE A 351 -15.34 -18.22 -6.80
C PHE A 351 -15.43 -19.75 -6.84
N CYS A 352 -15.56 -20.40 -5.68
CA CYS A 352 -15.69 -21.86 -5.60
C CYS A 352 -16.95 -22.38 -6.32
N LYS A 353 -18.06 -21.66 -6.24
CA LYS A 353 -19.32 -22.02 -6.91
C LYS A 353 -19.20 -21.96 -8.44
N GLU A 354 -18.51 -20.97 -8.96
CA GLU A 354 -18.33 -20.75 -10.42
C GLU A 354 -17.22 -21.60 -11.02
N HIS A 355 -16.28 -22.08 -10.21
CA HIS A 355 -15.12 -22.85 -10.66
C HIS A 355 -15.14 -24.28 -10.12
N PRO A 356 -15.85 -25.22 -10.78
CA PRO A 356 -16.00 -26.57 -10.30
C PRO A 356 -14.69 -27.37 -10.21
N PHE A 357 -13.59 -26.89 -10.79
CA PHE A 357 -12.25 -27.45 -10.63
C PHE A 357 -11.62 -27.08 -9.27
N VAL A 358 -12.18 -26.18 -8.49
CA VAL A 358 -11.72 -25.88 -7.13
C VAL A 358 -12.25 -26.92 -6.14
N ASN A 359 -11.39 -27.37 -5.24
CA ASN A 359 -11.79 -28.17 -4.08
C ASN A 359 -12.19 -27.22 -2.93
N ASP A 360 -13.48 -27.05 -2.73
CA ASP A 360 -14.06 -26.17 -1.71
C ASP A 360 -13.80 -26.60 -0.25
N LYS A 361 -13.18 -27.76 -0.04
CA LYS A 361 -12.69 -28.24 1.27
C LYS A 361 -11.21 -27.97 1.51
N LYS A 362 -10.51 -27.49 0.50
CA LYS A 362 -9.04 -27.25 0.51
C LYS A 362 -8.75 -25.81 0.11
N ILE A 363 -9.26 -24.85 0.91
CA ILE A 363 -9.08 -23.42 0.69
C ILE A 363 -8.12 -22.89 1.74
N GLY A 364 -7.02 -22.30 1.30
CA GLY A 364 -6.09 -21.55 2.14
C GLY A 364 -6.23 -20.06 1.94
N CYS A 365 -5.79 -19.27 2.92
CA CYS A 365 -5.66 -17.83 2.78
C CYS A 365 -4.38 -17.32 3.40
N LEU A 366 -3.85 -16.22 2.84
CA LEU A 366 -2.66 -15.57 3.38
C LEU A 366 -2.66 -14.06 3.15
N GLY A 367 -1.95 -13.38 4.04
CA GLY A 367 -1.65 -11.96 3.93
C GLY A 367 -0.57 -11.51 4.90
N ALA A 368 0.02 -10.34 4.62
CA ALA A 368 1.05 -9.74 5.44
C ALA A 368 0.61 -8.40 6.02
N SER A 369 1.12 -8.04 7.19
CA SER A 369 0.87 -6.74 7.81
C SER A 369 -0.64 -6.54 8.07
N TYR A 370 -1.27 -5.54 7.43
CA TYR A 370 -2.72 -5.44 7.43
C TYR A 370 -3.40 -6.70 6.83
N GLY A 371 -2.83 -7.28 5.76
CA GLY A 371 -3.30 -8.58 5.24
C GLY A 371 -3.12 -9.71 6.24
N GLY A 372 -2.11 -9.66 7.11
CA GLY A 372 -1.93 -10.59 8.22
C GLY A 372 -2.99 -10.41 9.30
N PHE A 373 -3.33 -9.16 9.65
CA PHE A 373 -4.51 -8.84 10.49
C PHE A 373 -5.78 -9.43 9.87
N MET A 374 -6.01 -9.17 8.58
CA MET A 374 -7.18 -9.66 7.86
C MET A 374 -7.25 -11.18 7.87
N THR A 375 -6.12 -11.87 7.69
CA THR A 375 -6.06 -13.33 7.77
C THR A 375 -6.50 -13.84 9.13
N GLN A 376 -6.01 -13.24 10.23
CA GLN A 376 -6.42 -13.61 11.58
C GLN A 376 -7.91 -13.29 11.82
N TYR A 377 -8.35 -12.11 11.38
CA TYR A 377 -9.73 -11.65 11.56
C TYR A 377 -10.74 -12.53 10.82
N LEU A 378 -10.44 -12.93 9.59
CA LEU A 378 -11.27 -13.85 8.80
C LEU A 378 -11.57 -15.15 9.56
N GLN A 379 -10.59 -15.73 10.29
CA GLN A 379 -10.80 -16.96 11.04
C GLN A 379 -11.75 -16.77 12.24
N THR A 380 -12.00 -15.53 12.65
CA THR A 380 -13.03 -15.21 13.66
C THR A 380 -14.42 -15.05 13.06
N GLN A 381 -14.54 -14.97 11.73
CA GLN A 381 -15.78 -14.68 10.99
C GLN A 381 -16.32 -15.86 10.21
N THR A 382 -15.48 -16.85 9.88
CA THR A 382 -15.86 -17.97 9.01
C THR A 382 -14.94 -19.18 9.20
N ASP A 383 -15.47 -20.36 8.92
CA ASP A 383 -14.74 -21.66 8.92
C ASP A 383 -14.50 -22.20 7.49
N ILE A 384 -14.61 -21.37 6.45
CA ILE A 384 -14.43 -21.83 5.06
C ILE A 384 -12.98 -22.18 4.71
N PHE A 385 -12.01 -21.68 5.48
CA PHE A 385 -10.59 -21.92 5.24
C PHE A 385 -10.10 -23.17 5.97
N ALA A 386 -9.37 -24.04 5.25
CA ALA A 386 -8.73 -25.23 5.80
C ALA A 386 -7.31 -24.95 6.34
N ALA A 387 -6.69 -23.84 5.95
CA ALA A 387 -5.41 -23.35 6.48
C ALA A 387 -5.28 -21.84 6.28
N ALA A 388 -4.58 -21.18 7.20
CA ALA A 388 -4.31 -19.75 7.13
C ALA A 388 -2.85 -19.43 7.46
N VAL A 389 -2.30 -18.40 6.80
CA VAL A 389 -0.93 -17.91 7.04
C VAL A 389 -0.95 -16.41 7.26
N SER A 390 -0.60 -15.97 8.46
CA SER A 390 -0.52 -14.56 8.84
C SER A 390 0.93 -14.12 9.03
N HIS A 391 1.43 -13.27 8.14
CA HIS A 391 2.73 -12.65 8.26
C HIS A 391 2.62 -11.30 8.96
N ALA A 392 3.32 -11.13 10.09
CA ALA A 392 3.38 -9.88 10.87
C ALA A 392 2.00 -9.21 11.03
N GLY A 393 0.98 -10.05 11.34
CA GLY A 393 -0.40 -9.59 11.48
C GLY A 393 -0.67 -8.95 12.83
N ILE A 394 -1.61 -8.01 12.84
CA ILE A 394 -2.07 -7.30 14.04
C ILE A 394 -3.17 -8.13 14.70
N SER A 395 -2.98 -8.58 15.93
CA SER A 395 -3.98 -9.34 16.67
C SER A 395 -4.82 -8.48 17.62
N ASN A 396 -4.20 -7.41 18.12
CA ASN A 396 -4.78 -6.50 19.10
C ASN A 396 -4.64 -5.05 18.61
N VAL A 397 -5.72 -4.50 18.10
CA VAL A 397 -5.74 -3.13 17.54
C VAL A 397 -5.33 -2.08 18.57
N THR A 398 -5.58 -2.33 19.87
CA THR A 398 -5.23 -1.40 20.96
C THR A 398 -3.72 -1.37 21.21
N SER A 399 -3.05 -2.54 21.32
CA SER A 399 -1.60 -2.58 21.51
C SER A 399 -0.86 -2.07 20.28
N TYR A 400 -1.32 -2.42 19.08
CA TYR A 400 -0.77 -1.90 17.84
C TYR A 400 -0.86 -0.38 17.75
N TRP A 401 -2.02 0.20 18.10
CA TRP A 401 -2.19 1.66 18.16
C TRP A 401 -1.16 2.32 19.07
N GLY A 402 -0.85 1.73 20.22
CA GLY A 402 0.04 2.32 21.23
C GLY A 402 1.53 2.06 21.01
N GLU A 403 1.91 0.97 20.34
CA GLU A 403 3.29 0.50 20.26
C GLU A 403 3.86 0.44 18.83
N GLY A 404 3.05 0.11 17.83
CA GLY A 404 3.50 -0.05 16.45
C GLY A 404 4.01 1.24 15.83
N TYR A 405 5.05 1.14 14.98
CA TYR A 405 5.62 2.28 14.27
C TYR A 405 4.56 3.09 13.51
N TRP A 406 3.70 2.38 12.78
CA TRP A 406 2.58 2.98 12.04
C TRP A 406 1.30 3.04 12.87
N GLY A 407 1.26 2.43 14.06
CA GLY A 407 0.05 2.30 14.86
C GLY A 407 -0.64 3.64 15.10
N TYR A 408 0.12 4.60 15.57
CA TYR A 408 -0.38 5.95 15.79
C TYR A 408 -0.76 6.66 14.47
N GLY A 409 0.13 6.69 13.48
CA GLY A 409 -0.11 7.35 12.19
C GLY A 409 -1.17 6.65 11.35
N TYR A 410 -1.12 5.33 11.27
CA TYR A 410 -2.09 4.54 10.52
C TYR A 410 -3.50 4.63 11.13
N ASN A 411 -3.60 4.56 12.45
CA ASN A 411 -4.90 4.69 13.11
C ASN A 411 -5.51 6.09 12.97
N ALA A 412 -4.71 7.14 12.76
CA ALA A 412 -5.24 8.44 12.43
C ALA A 412 -6.06 8.44 11.12
N ILE A 413 -5.80 7.49 10.25
CA ILE A 413 -6.49 7.30 8.95
C ILE A 413 -7.57 6.22 9.09
N ALA A 414 -7.19 5.00 9.46
CA ALA A 414 -8.09 3.84 9.50
C ALA A 414 -9.14 3.90 10.63
N ALA A 415 -8.80 4.56 11.74
CA ALA A 415 -9.70 4.78 12.88
C ALA A 415 -9.83 6.28 13.18
N ALA A 416 -10.11 7.07 12.13
CA ALA A 416 -10.15 8.52 12.19
C ALA A 416 -11.05 9.04 13.34
N ASP A 417 -10.42 9.80 14.27
CA ASP A 417 -11.03 10.34 15.48
C ASP A 417 -11.61 9.28 16.46
N SER A 418 -11.31 7.99 16.23
CA SER A 418 -11.65 6.87 17.13
C SER A 418 -10.41 6.41 17.90
N TYR A 419 -10.62 6.19 19.20
CA TYR A 419 -9.59 5.77 20.15
C TYR A 419 -10.15 4.69 21.09
N PRO A 420 -9.30 3.93 21.81
CA PRO A 420 -9.78 2.90 22.74
C PRO A 420 -10.77 3.39 23.79
N TRP A 421 -10.70 4.66 24.19
CA TRP A 421 -11.57 5.26 25.21
C TRP A 421 -12.87 5.88 24.71
N ASN A 422 -12.98 6.24 23.42
CA ASN A 422 -14.22 6.81 22.87
C ASN A 422 -14.95 5.89 21.90
N ASN A 423 -14.25 4.85 21.34
CA ASN A 423 -14.84 3.83 20.48
C ASN A 423 -14.22 2.44 20.77
N PRO A 424 -14.38 1.91 22.00
CA PRO A 424 -13.74 0.65 22.42
C PRO A 424 -14.16 -0.55 21.56
N GLU A 425 -15.35 -0.53 20.97
CA GLU A 425 -15.85 -1.62 20.11
C GLU A 425 -14.99 -1.80 18.86
N LEU A 426 -14.56 -0.72 18.22
CA LEU A 426 -13.68 -0.78 17.05
C LEU A 426 -12.36 -1.51 17.40
N PHE A 427 -11.81 -1.25 18.58
CA PHE A 427 -10.53 -1.78 19.03
C PHE A 427 -10.60 -3.22 19.56
N THR A 428 -11.75 -3.65 20.07
CA THR A 428 -11.92 -5.00 20.64
C THR A 428 -12.66 -5.95 19.72
N LYS A 429 -13.79 -5.56 19.14
CA LYS A 429 -14.61 -6.46 18.30
C LYS A 429 -13.91 -6.84 16.99
N GLN A 430 -13.02 -6.01 16.47
CA GLN A 430 -12.28 -6.29 15.24
C GLN A 430 -10.87 -6.84 15.51
N GLY A 431 -10.43 -6.93 16.76
CA GLY A 431 -9.20 -7.61 17.14
C GLY A 431 -9.38 -9.13 17.18
N SER A 432 -8.51 -9.88 16.52
CA SER A 432 -8.54 -11.34 16.53
C SER A 432 -8.24 -11.91 17.92
N LEU A 433 -7.42 -11.24 18.74
CA LEU A 433 -7.09 -11.66 20.10
C LEU A 433 -8.34 -11.78 21.00
N PHE A 434 -9.23 -10.78 20.95
CA PHE A 434 -10.46 -10.78 21.75
C PHE A 434 -11.53 -11.76 21.25
N ASN A 435 -11.31 -12.39 20.10
CA ASN A 435 -12.18 -13.36 19.46
C ASN A 435 -11.43 -14.68 19.16
N ALA A 436 -10.32 -14.95 19.83
CA ALA A 436 -9.45 -16.09 19.55
C ALA A 436 -10.16 -17.45 19.75
N ASP A 437 -11.16 -17.51 20.65
CA ASP A 437 -12.01 -18.67 20.88
C ASP A 437 -12.78 -19.14 19.63
N LYS A 438 -13.08 -18.22 18.72
CA LYS A 438 -13.77 -18.50 17.46
C LYS A 438 -12.88 -19.07 16.35
N ILE A 439 -11.56 -18.99 16.50
CA ILE A 439 -10.59 -19.45 15.48
C ILE A 439 -10.50 -20.98 15.54
N ASN A 440 -10.92 -21.66 14.48
CA ASN A 440 -10.84 -23.13 14.34
C ASN A 440 -9.87 -23.57 13.24
N THR A 441 -9.59 -22.69 12.27
CA THR A 441 -8.68 -22.94 11.16
C THR A 441 -7.25 -23.09 11.67
N PRO A 442 -6.48 -24.12 11.24
CA PRO A 442 -5.04 -24.19 11.46
C PRO A 442 -4.32 -22.92 11.00
N LEU A 443 -3.64 -22.24 11.91
CA LEU A 443 -3.05 -20.92 11.68
C LEU A 443 -1.53 -20.95 11.84
N LEU A 444 -0.82 -20.54 10.80
CA LEU A 444 0.61 -20.26 10.85
C LEU A 444 0.84 -18.76 11.06
N LEU A 445 1.54 -18.41 12.14
CA LEU A 445 2.02 -17.06 12.42
C LEU A 445 3.50 -16.98 12.03
N LEU A 446 3.86 -15.94 11.31
CA LEU A 446 5.22 -15.69 10.84
C LEU A 446 5.62 -14.24 11.18
N HIS A 447 6.82 -14.02 11.78
CA HIS A 447 7.22 -12.67 12.23
C HIS A 447 8.74 -12.50 12.31
N GLY A 448 9.26 -11.34 11.91
CA GLY A 448 10.64 -10.93 12.18
C GLY A 448 10.82 -10.50 13.64
N THR A 449 11.93 -10.93 14.29
CA THR A 449 12.11 -10.67 15.75
C THR A 449 12.37 -9.21 16.09
N VAL A 450 12.77 -8.39 15.11
CA VAL A 450 13.03 -6.94 15.28
C VAL A 450 12.06 -6.07 14.48
N ASP A 451 10.88 -6.59 14.19
CA ASP A 451 9.83 -5.85 13.47
C ASP A 451 9.42 -4.60 14.24
N THR A 452 9.62 -3.43 13.60
CA THR A 452 9.26 -2.13 14.16
C THR A 452 7.93 -1.60 13.63
N ASN A 453 7.43 -2.14 12.50
CA ASN A 453 6.15 -1.73 11.94
C ASN A 453 4.99 -2.35 12.73
N VAL A 454 5.02 -3.67 12.86
CA VAL A 454 4.09 -4.43 13.67
C VAL A 454 4.91 -5.15 14.73
N PRO A 455 4.83 -4.76 16.00
CA PRO A 455 5.60 -5.40 17.06
C PRO A 455 5.33 -6.90 17.14
N ILE A 456 6.37 -7.71 17.31
CA ILE A 456 6.26 -9.17 17.42
C ILE A 456 5.29 -9.62 18.51
N GLY A 457 5.06 -8.78 19.50
CA GLY A 457 4.07 -8.97 20.56
C GLY A 457 2.66 -9.26 20.05
N GLU A 458 2.30 -8.75 18.86
CA GLU A 458 1.02 -9.03 18.19
C GLU A 458 0.86 -10.54 17.88
N SER A 459 1.91 -11.17 17.33
CA SER A 459 1.88 -12.63 17.08
C SER A 459 2.01 -13.43 18.38
N ILE A 460 2.82 -13.00 19.34
CA ILE A 460 3.01 -13.69 20.64
C ILE A 460 1.68 -13.78 21.40
N GLN A 461 0.93 -12.69 21.50
CA GLN A 461 -0.35 -12.65 22.20
C GLN A 461 -1.34 -13.66 21.62
N LEU A 462 -1.52 -13.65 20.31
CA LEU A 462 -2.46 -14.55 19.63
C LEU A 462 -2.00 -16.01 19.72
N PHE A 463 -0.71 -16.29 19.52
CA PHE A 463 -0.14 -17.62 19.68
C PHE A 463 -0.45 -18.22 21.06
N ASN A 464 -0.17 -17.46 22.11
CA ASN A 464 -0.43 -17.91 23.48
C ASN A 464 -1.92 -18.14 23.73
N ALA A 465 -2.79 -17.22 23.27
CA ALA A 465 -4.23 -17.38 23.40
C ALA A 465 -4.73 -18.67 22.71
N LEU A 466 -4.29 -18.93 21.48
CA LEU A 466 -4.69 -20.11 20.72
C LEU A 466 -4.15 -21.41 21.33
N LYS A 467 -2.91 -21.42 21.86
CA LYS A 467 -2.36 -22.59 22.58
C LYS A 467 -3.15 -22.89 23.87
N ILE A 468 -3.50 -21.87 24.64
CA ILE A 468 -4.34 -22.02 25.86
C ILE A 468 -5.72 -22.58 25.51
N LEU A 469 -6.29 -22.17 24.36
CA LEU A 469 -7.57 -22.65 23.86
C LEU A 469 -7.49 -24.04 23.19
N GLY A 470 -6.32 -24.67 23.13
CA GLY A 470 -6.10 -25.96 22.48
C GLY A 470 -6.27 -25.95 20.95
N LYS A 471 -6.11 -24.76 20.32
CA LYS A 471 -6.24 -24.58 18.87
C LYS A 471 -4.96 -24.97 18.12
N THR A 472 -5.11 -25.36 16.86
CA THR A 472 -3.96 -25.66 15.99
C THR A 472 -3.30 -24.37 15.52
N VAL A 473 -2.14 -24.06 16.07
CA VAL A 473 -1.36 -22.86 15.74
C VAL A 473 0.13 -23.18 15.78
N GLU A 474 0.87 -22.69 14.79
CA GLU A 474 2.34 -22.69 14.78
C GLU A 474 2.85 -21.24 14.67
N PHE A 475 4.03 -21.00 15.25
CA PHE A 475 4.64 -19.69 15.24
C PHE A 475 6.12 -19.79 14.87
N ILE A 476 6.48 -19.18 13.74
CA ILE A 476 7.86 -19.12 13.25
C ILE A 476 8.34 -17.69 13.39
N THR A 477 9.46 -17.52 14.11
CA THR A 477 10.19 -16.26 14.20
C THR A 477 11.41 -16.28 13.31
N VAL A 478 11.72 -15.13 12.70
CA VAL A 478 12.94 -14.98 11.88
C VAL A 478 13.88 -14.01 12.58
N ASP A 479 14.93 -14.55 13.18
CA ASP A 479 15.84 -13.78 14.02
C ASP A 479 16.58 -12.67 13.26
N GLY A 480 16.59 -11.46 13.84
CA GLY A 480 17.22 -10.28 13.27
C GLY A 480 16.52 -9.66 12.06
N GLU A 481 15.40 -10.22 11.61
CA GLU A 481 14.61 -9.65 10.51
C GLU A 481 13.56 -8.68 11.02
N ASN A 482 13.31 -7.63 10.21
CA ASN A 482 12.27 -6.63 10.45
C ASN A 482 10.97 -7.04 9.75
N HIS A 483 10.12 -6.07 9.40
CA HIS A 483 8.82 -6.26 8.76
C HIS A 483 8.91 -6.99 7.41
N PHE A 484 9.98 -6.78 6.67
CA PHE A 484 10.30 -7.52 5.45
C PHE A 484 11.47 -8.46 5.72
N ILE A 485 11.36 -9.70 5.27
CA ILE A 485 12.46 -10.67 5.33
C ILE A 485 13.43 -10.34 4.19
N ALA A 486 14.48 -9.59 4.52
CA ALA A 486 15.43 -9.05 3.54
C ALA A 486 16.56 -10.02 3.20
N ASP A 487 17.05 -10.78 4.18
CA ASP A 487 18.10 -11.79 3.96
C ASP A 487 17.59 -12.89 3.03
N TYR A 488 18.33 -13.13 1.93
CA TYR A 488 17.90 -14.06 0.88
C TYR A 488 17.75 -15.51 1.36
N PRO A 489 18.71 -16.14 2.05
CA PRO A 489 18.55 -17.47 2.63
C PRO A 489 17.34 -17.60 3.56
N LYS A 490 17.14 -16.64 4.45
CA LYS A 490 15.99 -16.61 5.36
C LYS A 490 14.68 -16.48 4.59
N ARG A 491 14.64 -15.66 3.52
CA ARG A 491 13.48 -15.50 2.67
C ARG A 491 13.12 -16.78 1.91
N VAL A 492 14.11 -17.55 1.44
CA VAL A 492 13.86 -18.86 0.83
C VAL A 492 13.25 -19.82 1.86
N GLN A 493 13.80 -19.90 3.06
CA GLN A 493 13.25 -20.74 4.13
C GLN A 493 11.84 -20.30 4.55
N TRP A 494 11.60 -19.01 4.61
CA TRP A 494 10.30 -18.40 4.86
C TRP A 494 9.24 -18.90 3.86
N HIS A 495 9.50 -18.80 2.56
CA HIS A 495 8.58 -19.30 1.53
C HIS A 495 8.40 -20.82 1.61
N ASN A 496 9.47 -21.58 1.87
CA ASN A 496 9.37 -23.02 2.07
C ASN A 496 8.45 -23.37 3.25
N SER A 497 8.49 -22.60 4.34
CA SER A 497 7.62 -22.79 5.50
C SER A 497 6.13 -22.59 5.14
N ILE A 498 5.84 -21.53 4.38
CA ILE A 498 4.48 -21.24 3.89
C ILE A 498 3.98 -22.39 2.99
N MET A 499 4.83 -22.80 2.04
CA MET A 499 4.48 -23.87 1.10
C MET A 499 4.29 -25.21 1.81
N ALA A 500 5.16 -25.57 2.75
CA ALA A 500 5.05 -26.78 3.54
C ALA A 500 3.79 -26.79 4.43
N TRP A 501 3.41 -25.63 5.00
CA TRP A 501 2.17 -25.47 5.74
C TRP A 501 0.94 -25.74 4.87
N PHE A 502 0.88 -25.10 3.70
CA PHE A 502 -0.23 -25.34 2.76
C PHE A 502 -0.24 -26.76 2.21
N ALA A 503 0.92 -27.36 1.90
CA ALA A 503 1.00 -28.74 1.47
C ALA A 503 0.42 -29.71 2.53
N ARG A 504 0.75 -29.50 3.81
CA ARG A 504 0.23 -30.29 4.93
C ARG A 504 -1.30 -30.29 4.98
N TRP A 505 -1.94 -29.12 4.88
CA TRP A 505 -3.36 -28.96 5.13
C TRP A 505 -4.23 -29.02 3.86
N LEU A 506 -3.71 -28.57 2.72
CA LEU A 506 -4.49 -28.45 1.49
C LEU A 506 -4.21 -29.57 0.49
N GLN A 507 -3.02 -30.18 0.54
CA GLN A 507 -2.63 -31.28 -0.36
C GLN A 507 -2.48 -32.63 0.36
N ASP A 508 -2.81 -32.69 1.66
CA ASP A 508 -2.67 -33.88 2.51
C ASP A 508 -1.23 -34.47 2.50
N SER A 509 -0.23 -33.58 2.39
CA SER A 509 1.18 -33.91 2.30
C SER A 509 1.97 -33.29 3.48
N PRO A 510 1.96 -33.90 4.68
CA PRO A 510 2.56 -33.33 5.88
C PRO A 510 4.08 -33.47 5.93
N GLN A 511 4.67 -34.39 5.16
CA GLN A 511 6.06 -34.79 5.30
C GLN A 511 7.03 -33.60 5.18
N TRP A 512 6.80 -32.67 4.22
CA TRP A 512 7.65 -31.49 4.06
C TRP A 512 7.68 -30.61 5.29
N TRP A 513 6.52 -30.40 5.94
CA TRP A 513 6.43 -29.67 7.20
C TRP A 513 7.15 -30.38 8.33
N GLU A 514 6.93 -31.70 8.47
CA GLU A 514 7.54 -32.52 9.52
C GLU A 514 9.06 -32.62 9.39
N ASP A 515 9.58 -32.67 8.15
CA ASP A 515 11.03 -32.64 7.88
C ASP A 515 11.64 -31.28 8.27
N MET A 516 10.94 -30.18 8.03
CA MET A 516 11.41 -28.84 8.40
C MET A 516 11.26 -28.55 9.90
N TYR A 517 10.20 -29.04 10.50
CA TYR A 517 9.80 -28.73 11.87
C TYR A 517 9.38 -30.01 12.62
N PRO A 518 10.33 -30.91 12.93
CA PRO A 518 10.03 -32.14 13.66
C PRO A 518 9.51 -31.83 15.07
N GLU A 519 8.55 -32.64 15.53
CA GLU A 519 8.03 -32.51 16.89
C GLU A 519 9.18 -32.61 17.91
N ARG A 520 9.24 -31.64 18.80
CA ARG A 520 10.16 -31.65 19.94
C ARG A 520 9.40 -32.13 21.15
N HIS A 521 9.71 -33.31 21.63
CA HIS A 521 9.26 -33.76 22.95
C HIS A 521 10.13 -33.06 24.01
N LEU A 522 9.63 -31.97 24.59
CA LEU A 522 10.26 -31.25 25.71
C LEU A 522 9.87 -31.90 27.03
#